data_935d840166cbbae7bbb4b162f7f17a68
#
_entry.id   935d840166cbbae7bbb4b162f7f17a68
#
_cell.length_a   1.000
_cell.length_b   1.000
_cell.length_c   1.000
_cell.angle_alpha   90.00
_cell.angle_beta   90.00
_cell.angle_gamma   90.00
#
_symmetry.space_group_name_H-M   'P 1'
#
loop_
_entity.id
_entity.type
_entity.pdbx_description
1 polymer ?
#
loop_
_entity_poly.entity_id
_entity_poly.type
_entity_poly.pdbx_seq_one_letter_code
_entity_poly.pdbx_strand_id
1 'polypeptide(L)'
;DSPLTSGEKVSFIKGKIPVQLKDQYPEVEDYLRLNIDNAASITIGEKRFDPISIVRADPSFPRFFPYKVMAGNINKALTQPNAIALTEYQAKIFFGNEDPIGKTFSAKYAYENETITYEVAAVIKEYPQSFLKFNALAGTTSQFNGGPTLLLVNDLFNIDTFTQKLKDDKVPTFNGTGQYYFYALQESYFQEQTYTQEYIPYIHRNQKDLLYVGLFSAILILVIACFNYANLSFSRILQQVRMIYTQKVMG
;
A
#
# COMPACT_ATOMS: atom_id res chain seq x y z
N ASP A 1 -16.00 0.20 22.94
CA ASP A 1 -15.44 1.55 23.22
C ASP A 1 -14.14 1.66 22.43
N SER A 2 -14.20 2.33 21.30
CA SER A 2 -13.03 2.57 20.46
C SER A 2 -12.22 3.72 21.05
N PRO A 3 -10.90 3.59 21.20
CA PRO A 3 -10.05 4.60 21.84
C PRO A 3 -9.69 5.78 20.92
N LEU A 4 -10.56 6.14 19.99
CA LEU A 4 -10.32 7.28 19.08
C LEU A 4 -10.58 8.58 19.83
N THR A 5 -9.51 9.24 20.24
CA THR A 5 -9.56 10.59 20.81
C THR A 5 -9.90 11.63 19.72
N SER A 6 -10.61 12.67 20.10
CA SER A 6 -11.00 13.77 19.21
C SER A 6 -9.75 14.41 18.57
N GLY A 7 -9.67 14.40 17.25
CA GLY A 7 -8.54 14.96 16.49
C GLY A 7 -7.79 13.96 15.62
N GLU A 8 -8.06 12.69 15.78
CA GLU A 8 -7.43 11.64 14.99
C GLU A 8 -8.04 11.56 13.56
N LYS A 9 -7.16 11.52 12.53
CA LYS A 9 -7.57 11.36 11.12
C LYS A 9 -7.79 9.87 10.85
N VAL A 10 -8.96 9.45 10.48
CA VAL A 10 -9.30 8.04 10.25
C VAL A 10 -9.48 7.78 8.75
N SER A 11 -8.80 6.78 8.23
CA SER A 11 -8.92 6.35 6.82
C SER A 11 -10.16 5.47 6.55
N PHE A 12 -11.14 5.50 7.45
CA PHE A 12 -12.34 4.68 7.37
C PHE A 12 -13.55 5.49 6.89
N ILE A 13 -14.16 5.04 5.81
CA ILE A 13 -15.45 5.57 5.33
C ILE A 13 -16.51 4.48 5.50
N LYS A 14 -17.70 4.82 6.02
CA LYS A 14 -18.82 3.87 6.10
C LYS A 14 -19.17 3.33 4.72
N GLY A 15 -19.43 2.02 4.64
CA GLY A 15 -19.54 1.30 3.38
C GLY A 15 -20.55 1.84 2.35
N LYS A 16 -21.57 2.62 2.77
CA LYS A 16 -22.56 3.25 1.87
C LYS A 16 -22.15 4.63 1.36
N ILE A 17 -21.24 5.31 2.04
CA ILE A 17 -20.88 6.70 1.70
C ILE A 17 -20.18 6.80 0.33
N PRO A 18 -19.21 5.96 -0.04
CA PRO A 18 -18.59 6.03 -1.36
C PRO A 18 -19.59 5.88 -2.51
N VAL A 19 -20.64 5.06 -2.33
CA VAL A 19 -21.74 4.92 -3.28
C VAL A 19 -22.48 6.24 -3.44
N GLN A 20 -22.85 6.88 -2.31
CA GLN A 20 -23.52 8.18 -2.30
C GLN A 20 -22.68 9.27 -2.93
N LEU A 21 -21.36 9.28 -2.67
CA LEU A 21 -20.45 10.25 -3.27
C LEU A 21 -20.44 10.14 -4.80
N LYS A 22 -20.37 8.92 -5.34
CA LYS A 22 -20.45 8.69 -6.78
C LYS A 22 -21.79 9.13 -7.39
N ASP A 23 -22.89 8.87 -6.69
CA ASP A 23 -24.24 9.16 -7.19
C ASP A 23 -24.59 10.66 -7.14
N GLN A 24 -24.07 11.38 -6.15
CA GLN A 24 -24.45 12.78 -5.87
C GLN A 24 -23.46 13.82 -6.39
N TYR A 25 -22.19 13.45 -6.59
CA TYR A 25 -21.12 14.37 -6.95
C TYR A 25 -20.53 14.01 -8.32
N PRO A 26 -20.80 14.81 -9.37
CA PRO A 26 -20.31 14.54 -10.72
C PRO A 26 -18.78 14.52 -10.86
N GLU A 27 -18.09 15.14 -9.90
CA GLU A 27 -16.63 15.12 -9.84
C GLU A 27 -16.06 13.74 -9.49
N VAL A 28 -16.88 12.85 -8.89
CA VAL A 28 -16.50 11.48 -8.52
C VAL A 28 -16.95 10.50 -9.60
N GLU A 29 -16.02 10.02 -10.39
CA GLU A 29 -16.30 9.06 -11.47
C GLU A 29 -16.53 7.64 -10.98
N ASP A 30 -15.73 7.22 -9.98
CA ASP A 30 -15.82 5.88 -9.42
C ASP A 30 -15.21 5.83 -8.01
N TYR A 31 -15.46 4.73 -7.32
CA TYR A 31 -14.89 4.46 -6.01
C TYR A 31 -14.38 3.02 -5.92
N LEU A 32 -13.45 2.80 -5.01
CA LEU A 32 -12.92 1.49 -4.67
C LEU A 32 -12.78 1.39 -3.15
N ARG A 33 -13.57 0.54 -2.55
CA ARG A 33 -13.42 0.18 -1.14
C ARG A 33 -12.47 -1.01 -1.03
N LEU A 34 -11.62 -0.95 -0.03
CA LEU A 34 -10.66 -2.01 0.28
C LEU A 34 -10.87 -2.47 1.73
N ASN A 35 -10.80 -3.76 1.94
CA ASN A 35 -10.63 -4.36 3.26
C ASN A 35 -9.51 -5.38 3.18
N ILE A 36 -8.76 -5.54 4.26
CA ILE A 36 -7.64 -6.47 4.29
C ILE A 36 -7.86 -7.43 5.43
N ASP A 37 -8.07 -8.67 5.06
CA ASP A 37 -8.25 -9.77 5.99
C ASP A 37 -6.95 -10.59 6.06
N ASN A 38 -6.52 -10.90 7.27
CA ASN A 38 -5.45 -11.85 7.49
C ASN A 38 -6.05 -13.21 7.84
N ALA A 39 -5.89 -14.16 6.95
CA ALA A 39 -6.21 -15.54 7.27
C ALA A 39 -5.21 -16.08 8.28
N ALA A 40 -5.69 -16.57 9.42
CA ALA A 40 -4.84 -17.12 10.47
C ALA A 40 -4.16 -18.44 10.06
N SER A 41 -4.80 -19.24 9.21
CA SER A 41 -4.22 -20.44 8.63
C SER A 41 -4.88 -20.82 7.32
N ILE A 42 -4.10 -21.42 6.43
CA ILE A 42 -4.56 -21.94 5.14
C ILE A 42 -4.40 -23.46 5.15
N THR A 43 -5.39 -24.17 4.59
CA THR A 43 -5.35 -25.64 4.45
C THR A 43 -5.72 -26.05 3.02
N ILE A 44 -4.91 -26.92 2.42
CA ILE A 44 -5.13 -27.51 1.11
C ILE A 44 -5.01 -29.03 1.25
N GLY A 45 -6.12 -29.75 1.17
CA GLY A 45 -6.15 -31.15 1.54
C GLY A 45 -5.72 -31.34 3.00
N GLU A 46 -4.67 -32.10 3.24
CA GLU A 46 -4.09 -32.32 4.58
C GLU A 46 -2.95 -31.36 4.91
N LYS A 47 -2.48 -30.56 3.94
CA LYS A 47 -1.34 -29.66 4.13
C LYS A 47 -1.80 -28.32 4.71
N ARG A 48 -1.05 -27.83 5.68
CA ARG A 48 -1.23 -26.52 6.29
C ARG A 48 -0.13 -25.57 5.80
N PHE A 49 -0.52 -24.33 5.52
CA PHE A 49 0.35 -23.27 5.04
C PHE A 49 0.30 -22.06 5.97
N ASP A 50 1.30 -21.20 5.84
CA ASP A 50 1.39 -19.95 6.57
C ASP A 50 0.21 -19.00 6.27
N PRO A 51 -0.10 -18.08 7.19
CA PRO A 51 -1.08 -17.03 7.00
C PRO A 51 -0.81 -16.22 5.72
N ILE A 52 -1.89 -15.82 5.05
CA ILE A 52 -1.82 -14.94 3.89
C ILE A 52 -2.69 -13.70 4.06
N SER A 53 -2.30 -12.63 3.38
CA SER A 53 -3.10 -11.41 3.28
C SER A 53 -4.06 -11.50 2.12
N ILE A 54 -5.34 -11.37 2.42
CA ILE A 54 -6.41 -11.34 1.42
C ILE A 54 -6.97 -9.93 1.37
N VAL A 55 -6.83 -9.26 0.24
CA VAL A 55 -7.51 -7.98 -0.03
C VAL A 55 -8.90 -8.28 -0.56
N ARG A 56 -9.91 -7.72 0.11
CA ARG A 56 -11.28 -7.68 -0.41
C ARG A 56 -11.51 -6.33 -1.06
N ALA A 57 -11.99 -6.35 -2.28
CA ALA A 57 -12.16 -5.14 -3.07
C ALA A 57 -13.48 -5.14 -3.85
N ASP A 58 -13.97 -3.95 -4.18
CA ASP A 58 -15.10 -3.80 -5.08
C ASP A 58 -14.75 -4.27 -6.50
N PRO A 59 -15.76 -4.63 -7.32
CA PRO A 59 -15.57 -5.02 -8.72
C PRO A 59 -14.86 -3.96 -9.57
N SER A 60 -14.84 -2.70 -9.12
CA SER A 60 -14.10 -1.60 -9.76
C SER A 60 -12.56 -1.71 -9.64
N PHE A 61 -12.04 -2.64 -8.83
CA PHE A 61 -10.61 -2.80 -8.56
C PHE A 61 -9.71 -2.77 -9.81
N PRO A 62 -10.01 -3.46 -10.93
CA PRO A 62 -9.16 -3.44 -12.12
C PRO A 62 -9.07 -2.07 -12.80
N ARG A 63 -10.04 -1.17 -12.56
CA ARG A 63 -10.02 0.21 -13.07
C ARG A 63 -9.02 1.08 -12.32
N PHE A 64 -8.81 0.83 -11.03
CA PHE A 64 -7.86 1.54 -10.19
C PHE A 64 -6.45 0.93 -10.26
N PHE A 65 -6.39 -0.40 -10.33
CA PHE A 65 -5.16 -1.17 -10.33
C PHE A 65 -5.18 -2.18 -11.49
N PRO A 66 -4.61 -1.82 -12.65
CA PRO A 66 -4.63 -2.68 -13.84
C PRO A 66 -3.60 -3.82 -13.72
N TYR A 67 -3.83 -4.74 -12.79
CA TYR A 67 -3.01 -5.93 -12.64
C TYR A 67 -3.12 -6.82 -13.88
N LYS A 68 -1.96 -7.32 -14.35
CA LYS A 68 -1.94 -8.29 -15.45
C LYS A 68 -2.50 -9.63 -14.97
N VAL A 69 -3.59 -10.09 -15.58
CA VAL A 69 -4.14 -11.43 -15.36
C VAL A 69 -3.30 -12.43 -16.16
N MET A 70 -2.75 -13.43 -15.47
CA MET A 70 -1.91 -14.47 -16.06
C MET A 70 -2.74 -15.68 -16.49
N ALA A 71 -3.79 -16.00 -15.71
CA ALA A 71 -4.72 -17.09 -15.99
C ALA A 71 -6.09 -16.79 -15.35
N GLY A 72 -7.16 -17.37 -15.87
CA GLY A 72 -8.52 -17.28 -15.32
C GLY A 72 -9.21 -15.94 -15.55
N ASN A 73 -10.13 -15.58 -14.64
CA ASN A 73 -10.98 -14.39 -14.75
C ASN A 73 -11.05 -13.62 -13.43
N ILE A 74 -10.44 -12.44 -13.39
CA ILE A 74 -10.42 -11.56 -12.21
C ILE A 74 -11.81 -11.05 -11.83
N ASN A 75 -12.71 -10.82 -12.80
CA ASN A 75 -14.06 -10.38 -12.50
C ASN A 75 -14.84 -11.47 -11.75
N LYS A 76 -14.60 -12.77 -12.06
CA LYS A 76 -15.17 -13.87 -11.28
C LYS A 76 -14.71 -13.80 -9.82
N ALA A 77 -13.41 -13.56 -9.59
CA ALA A 77 -12.86 -13.44 -8.23
C ALA A 77 -13.46 -12.27 -7.43
N LEU A 78 -13.84 -11.20 -8.11
CA LEU A 78 -14.38 -9.99 -7.46
C LEU A 78 -15.90 -9.98 -7.29
N THR A 79 -16.64 -10.80 -8.03
CA THR A 79 -18.11 -10.75 -8.04
C THR A 79 -18.79 -12.01 -7.51
N GLN A 80 -18.10 -13.16 -7.55
CA GLN A 80 -18.69 -14.41 -7.08
C GLN A 80 -18.28 -14.71 -5.62
N PRO A 81 -19.22 -15.17 -4.80
CA PRO A 81 -18.93 -15.62 -3.45
C PRO A 81 -17.85 -16.71 -3.46
N ASN A 82 -16.92 -16.63 -2.52
CA ASN A 82 -15.85 -17.61 -2.34
C ASN A 82 -14.92 -17.83 -3.55
N ALA A 83 -15.01 -16.99 -4.59
CA ALA A 83 -14.03 -16.96 -5.65
C ALA A 83 -12.88 -16.01 -5.26
N ILE A 84 -11.65 -16.37 -5.65
CA ILE A 84 -10.45 -15.63 -5.27
C ILE A 84 -9.43 -15.59 -6.41
N ALA A 85 -8.71 -14.48 -6.54
CA ALA A 85 -7.52 -14.41 -7.37
C ALA A 85 -6.27 -14.54 -6.48
N LEU A 86 -5.32 -15.35 -6.87
CA LEU A 86 -4.02 -15.47 -6.21
C LEU A 86 -2.96 -14.66 -6.97
N THR A 87 -1.96 -14.16 -6.26
CA THR A 87 -0.73 -13.73 -6.93
C THR A 87 0.00 -14.93 -7.52
N GLU A 88 0.80 -14.71 -8.57
CA GLU A 88 1.61 -15.75 -9.21
C GLU A 88 2.50 -16.47 -8.18
N TYR A 89 3.12 -15.71 -7.29
CA TYR A 89 3.94 -16.24 -6.21
C TYR A 89 3.15 -17.15 -5.26
N GLN A 90 1.97 -16.71 -4.83
CA GLN A 90 1.15 -17.47 -3.90
C GLN A 90 0.55 -18.73 -4.54
N ALA A 91 0.15 -18.63 -5.81
CA ALA A 91 -0.33 -19.79 -6.58
C ALA A 91 0.75 -20.87 -6.68
N LYS A 92 2.01 -20.48 -6.89
CA LYS A 92 3.15 -21.38 -6.95
C LYS A 92 3.45 -22.04 -5.60
N ILE A 93 3.31 -21.31 -4.49
CA ILE A 93 3.46 -21.88 -3.14
C ILE A 93 2.39 -22.94 -2.87
N PHE A 94 1.15 -22.68 -3.25
CA PHE A 94 0.03 -23.56 -2.95
C PHE A 94 -0.03 -24.80 -3.83
N PHE A 95 0.22 -24.64 -5.11
CA PHE A 95 -0.04 -25.68 -6.12
C PHE A 95 1.19 -26.09 -6.94
N GLY A 96 2.34 -25.48 -6.68
CA GLY A 96 3.58 -25.78 -7.41
C GLY A 96 3.48 -25.42 -8.90
N ASN A 97 3.67 -26.41 -9.75
CA ASN A 97 3.58 -26.23 -11.21
C ASN A 97 2.22 -26.67 -11.78
N GLU A 98 1.28 -27.07 -10.95
CA GLU A 98 -0.04 -27.46 -11.40
C GLU A 98 -0.92 -26.23 -11.70
N ASP A 99 -1.86 -26.37 -12.64
CA ASP A 99 -2.83 -25.31 -12.91
C ASP A 99 -3.67 -25.02 -11.65
N PRO A 100 -3.62 -23.80 -11.10
CA PRO A 100 -4.35 -23.45 -9.90
C PRO A 100 -5.83 -23.16 -10.15
N ILE A 101 -6.25 -22.88 -11.41
CA ILE A 101 -7.63 -22.46 -11.71
C ILE A 101 -8.62 -23.57 -11.38
N GLY A 102 -9.68 -23.22 -10.65
CA GLY A 102 -10.72 -24.14 -10.19
C GLY A 102 -10.32 -24.98 -8.96
N LYS A 103 -9.07 -24.94 -8.51
CA LYS A 103 -8.67 -25.58 -7.27
C LYS A 103 -9.17 -24.83 -6.06
N THR A 104 -9.33 -25.53 -4.94
CA THR A 104 -9.86 -24.96 -3.72
C THR A 104 -8.85 -25.02 -2.58
N PHE A 105 -8.98 -24.09 -1.66
CA PHE A 105 -8.30 -24.08 -0.37
C PHE A 105 -9.20 -23.49 0.71
N SER A 106 -8.95 -23.86 1.96
CA SER A 106 -9.70 -23.34 3.11
C SER A 106 -8.85 -22.33 3.88
N ALA A 107 -9.43 -21.18 4.17
CA ALA A 107 -8.85 -20.12 4.98
C ALA A 107 -9.62 -20.00 6.29
N LYS A 108 -8.94 -20.12 7.43
CA LYS A 108 -9.50 -19.89 8.75
C LYS A 108 -9.12 -18.51 9.24
N TYR A 109 -10.09 -17.74 9.70
CA TYR A 109 -9.91 -16.39 10.24
C TYR A 109 -9.86 -16.42 11.76
N ALA A 110 -8.96 -15.62 12.36
CA ALA A 110 -8.74 -15.64 13.81
C ALA A 110 -9.92 -15.02 14.58
N TYR A 111 -10.56 -14.02 14.00
CA TYR A 111 -11.59 -13.23 14.69
C TYR A 111 -13.00 -13.83 14.60
N GLU A 112 -13.31 -14.59 13.55
CA GLU A 112 -14.66 -15.08 13.30
C GLU A 112 -14.81 -16.58 13.59
N ASN A 113 -13.74 -17.27 13.92
CA ASN A 113 -13.67 -18.74 14.05
C ASN A 113 -14.29 -19.47 12.82
N GLU A 114 -14.45 -18.73 11.73
CA GLU A 114 -15.03 -19.17 10.47
C GLU A 114 -13.93 -19.74 9.56
N THR A 115 -14.30 -20.78 8.85
CA THR A 115 -13.45 -21.34 7.79
C THR A 115 -14.17 -21.15 6.47
N ILE A 116 -13.57 -20.41 5.58
CA ILE A 116 -14.11 -20.17 4.25
C ILE A 116 -13.31 -20.98 3.24
N THR A 117 -13.99 -21.74 2.40
CA THR A 117 -13.37 -22.45 1.28
C THR A 117 -13.46 -21.59 0.04
N TYR A 118 -12.29 -21.25 -0.52
CA TYR A 118 -12.17 -20.45 -1.73
C TYR A 118 -11.85 -21.32 -2.94
N GLU A 119 -12.43 -20.96 -4.08
CA GLU A 119 -12.07 -21.47 -5.40
C GLU A 119 -11.18 -20.44 -6.12
N VAL A 120 -10.05 -20.88 -6.66
CA VAL A 120 -9.14 -20.03 -7.42
C VAL A 120 -9.75 -19.72 -8.78
N ALA A 121 -10.16 -18.46 -8.97
CA ALA A 121 -10.79 -17.99 -10.20
C ALA A 121 -9.82 -17.27 -11.15
N ALA A 122 -8.71 -16.75 -10.63
CA ALA A 122 -7.69 -16.07 -11.42
C ALA A 122 -6.30 -16.18 -10.79
N VAL A 123 -5.28 -15.99 -11.62
CA VAL A 123 -3.90 -15.71 -11.19
C VAL A 123 -3.48 -14.38 -11.76
N ILE A 124 -2.96 -13.51 -10.91
CA ILE A 124 -2.51 -12.16 -11.27
C ILE A 124 -1.01 -12.01 -11.04
N LYS A 125 -0.38 -11.20 -11.89
CA LYS A 125 1.04 -10.91 -11.76
C LYS A 125 1.30 -10.05 -10.53
N GLU A 126 2.30 -10.42 -9.75
CA GLU A 126 2.74 -9.61 -8.62
C GLU A 126 3.53 -8.37 -9.09
N TYR A 127 3.31 -7.26 -8.42
CA TYR A 127 4.08 -6.04 -8.61
C TYR A 127 4.78 -5.67 -7.30
N PRO A 128 6.07 -5.99 -7.12
CA PRO A 128 6.81 -5.78 -5.88
C PRO A 128 6.84 -4.32 -5.41
N GLN A 129 6.72 -3.38 -6.35
CA GLN A 129 6.69 -1.93 -6.07
C GLN A 129 5.26 -1.38 -5.97
N SER A 130 4.25 -2.25 -5.90
CA SER A 130 2.88 -1.79 -5.73
C SER A 130 2.67 -1.13 -4.38
N PHE A 131 1.86 -0.08 -4.39
CA PHE A 131 1.31 0.55 -3.20
C PHE A 131 0.57 -0.46 -2.29
N LEU A 132 -0.12 -1.42 -2.88
CA LEU A 132 -0.90 -2.44 -2.19
C LEU A 132 -0.19 -3.79 -2.30
N LYS A 133 0.17 -4.36 -1.15
CA LYS A 133 0.79 -5.70 -1.06
C LYS A 133 -0.21 -6.70 -0.50
N PHE A 134 -0.40 -7.79 -1.20
CA PHE A 134 -1.30 -8.88 -0.81
C PHE A 134 -0.90 -10.19 -1.50
N ASN A 135 -1.40 -11.30 -0.96
CA ASN A 135 -1.21 -12.63 -1.54
C ASN A 135 -2.41 -13.06 -2.39
N ALA A 136 -3.60 -12.56 -2.04
CA ALA A 136 -4.83 -12.92 -2.70
C ALA A 136 -5.82 -11.74 -2.75
N LEU A 137 -6.71 -11.76 -3.74
CA LEU A 137 -7.73 -10.74 -3.99
C LEU A 137 -9.09 -11.41 -4.13
N ALA A 138 -10.08 -10.95 -3.35
CA ALA A 138 -11.45 -11.43 -3.38
C ALA A 138 -12.45 -10.27 -3.46
N GLY A 139 -13.69 -10.55 -3.81
CA GLY A 139 -14.76 -9.57 -3.78
C GLY A 139 -15.14 -9.14 -2.36
N THR A 140 -15.64 -7.92 -2.21
CA THR A 140 -16.23 -7.43 -0.96
C THR A 140 -17.49 -8.22 -0.62
N THR A 141 -17.69 -8.49 0.66
CA THR A 141 -18.96 -9.09 1.14
C THR A 141 -20.01 -8.01 1.37
N SER A 142 -21.29 -8.42 1.43
CA SER A 142 -22.42 -7.53 1.74
C SER A 142 -22.31 -6.84 3.11
N GLN A 143 -21.47 -7.35 4.01
CA GLN A 143 -21.23 -6.82 5.36
C GLN A 143 -20.06 -5.84 5.42
N PHE A 144 -19.69 -5.22 4.30
CA PHE A 144 -18.62 -4.22 4.31
C PHE A 144 -18.99 -3.00 5.15
N ASN A 145 -18.47 -2.93 6.36
CA ASN A 145 -18.81 -1.90 7.35
C ASN A 145 -17.97 -0.62 7.26
N GLY A 146 -16.92 -0.62 6.43
CA GLY A 146 -16.02 0.51 6.24
C GLY A 146 -14.57 0.06 6.09
N GLY A 147 -13.78 0.90 5.46
CA GLY A 147 -12.36 0.65 5.20
C GLY A 147 -11.72 1.75 4.37
N PRO A 148 -10.46 1.59 4.03
CA PRO A 148 -9.79 2.47 3.08
C PRO A 148 -10.58 2.55 1.79
N THR A 149 -10.81 3.77 1.33
CA THR A 149 -11.58 4.02 0.12
C THR A 149 -10.80 4.95 -0.79
N LEU A 150 -10.68 4.57 -2.04
CA LEU A 150 -10.13 5.39 -3.12
C LEU A 150 -11.27 5.96 -3.95
N LEU A 151 -11.15 7.21 -4.36
CA LEU A 151 -12.06 7.86 -5.30
C LEU A 151 -11.31 8.10 -6.62
N LEU A 152 -11.93 7.74 -7.72
CA LEU A 152 -11.52 8.17 -9.04
C LEU A 152 -12.27 9.46 -9.34
N VAL A 153 -11.56 10.51 -9.63
CA VAL A 153 -12.13 11.84 -9.82
C VAL A 153 -11.73 12.41 -11.18
N ASN A 154 -12.53 13.31 -11.71
CA ASN A 154 -12.27 13.97 -12.98
C ASN A 154 -11.42 15.26 -12.77
N ASP A 155 -11.09 15.93 -13.88
CA ASP A 155 -10.25 17.12 -13.90
C ASP A 155 -10.88 18.34 -13.18
N LEU A 156 -12.17 18.32 -12.90
CA LEU A 156 -12.89 19.40 -12.18
C LEU A 156 -12.77 19.26 -10.66
N PHE A 157 -12.22 18.15 -10.18
CA PHE A 157 -12.12 17.87 -8.75
C PHE A 157 -11.08 18.76 -8.08
N ASN A 158 -11.53 19.46 -7.03
CA ASN A 158 -10.64 20.20 -6.15
C ASN A 158 -10.91 19.79 -4.71
N ILE A 159 -9.85 19.38 -3.97
CA ILE A 159 -9.95 18.83 -2.62
C ILE A 159 -10.65 19.79 -1.66
N ASP A 160 -10.28 21.08 -1.68
CA ASP A 160 -10.81 22.06 -0.73
C ASP A 160 -12.29 22.35 -0.98
N THR A 161 -12.66 22.60 -2.22
CA THR A 161 -14.05 22.81 -2.64
C THR A 161 -14.91 21.59 -2.37
N PHE A 162 -14.40 20.41 -2.66
CA PHE A 162 -15.13 19.16 -2.41
C PHE A 162 -15.32 18.89 -0.91
N THR A 163 -14.28 19.10 -0.11
CA THR A 163 -14.38 19.01 1.35
C THR A 163 -15.40 20.00 1.93
N GLN A 164 -15.47 21.21 1.39
CA GLN A 164 -16.46 22.19 1.83
C GLN A 164 -17.88 21.80 1.44
N LYS A 165 -18.10 21.31 0.20
CA LYS A 165 -19.40 20.76 -0.23
C LYS A 165 -19.90 19.66 0.70
N LEU A 166 -19.02 18.70 1.05
CA LEU A 166 -19.40 17.60 1.97
C LEU A 166 -19.81 18.11 3.36
N LYS A 167 -19.19 19.19 3.85
CA LYS A 167 -19.59 19.85 5.12
C LYS A 167 -20.95 20.51 5.00
N ASP A 168 -21.16 21.29 3.91
CA ASP A 168 -22.40 22.03 3.68
C ASP A 168 -23.59 21.06 3.50
N ASP A 169 -23.38 19.95 2.80
CA ASP A 169 -24.36 18.89 2.58
C ASP A 169 -24.52 17.96 3.80
N LYS A 170 -23.75 18.21 4.87
CA LYS A 170 -23.78 17.42 6.12
C LYS A 170 -23.61 15.91 5.90
N VAL A 171 -22.75 15.54 4.96
CA VAL A 171 -22.46 14.12 4.68
C VAL A 171 -21.90 13.46 5.95
N PRO A 172 -22.52 12.38 6.45
CA PRO A 172 -22.17 11.80 7.74
C PRO A 172 -20.76 11.20 7.71
N THR A 173 -19.91 11.60 8.65
CA THR A 173 -18.60 10.99 8.89
C THR A 173 -18.72 9.69 9.69
N PHE A 174 -17.65 8.93 9.81
CA PHE A 174 -17.64 7.63 10.50
C PHE A 174 -18.23 7.73 11.92
N ASN A 175 -17.83 8.75 12.69
CA ASN A 175 -18.27 8.97 14.09
C ASN A 175 -19.29 10.11 14.24
N GLY A 176 -19.80 10.66 13.14
CA GLY A 176 -20.77 11.77 13.17
C GLY A 176 -20.19 13.15 13.51
N THR A 177 -18.96 13.24 14.00
CA THR A 177 -18.31 14.50 14.46
C THR A 177 -17.00 14.82 13.75
N GLY A 178 -16.53 13.92 12.87
CA GLY A 178 -15.25 14.06 12.16
C GLY A 178 -15.34 14.94 10.91
N GLN A 179 -14.19 15.11 10.26
CA GLN A 179 -14.07 15.73 8.95
C GLN A 179 -13.51 14.70 7.96
N TYR A 180 -13.89 14.84 6.68
CA TYR A 180 -13.25 14.10 5.60
C TYR A 180 -11.90 14.72 5.29
N TYR A 181 -10.90 13.88 5.08
CA TYR A 181 -9.58 14.26 4.61
C TYR A 181 -9.29 13.50 3.33
N PHE A 182 -9.00 14.23 2.27
CA PHE A 182 -8.64 13.66 0.98
C PHE A 182 -7.17 13.93 0.70
N TYR A 183 -6.51 12.97 0.11
CA TYR A 183 -5.12 13.08 -0.29
C TYR A 183 -4.95 12.47 -1.68
N ALA A 184 -4.09 13.07 -2.49
CA ALA A 184 -3.67 12.42 -3.73
C ALA A 184 -2.97 11.10 -3.40
N LEU A 185 -3.24 10.04 -4.19
CA LEU A 185 -2.65 8.72 -3.94
C LEU A 185 -1.12 8.76 -3.92
N GLN A 186 -0.51 9.61 -4.75
CA GLN A 186 0.94 9.84 -4.78
C GLN A 186 1.48 10.44 -3.48
N GLU A 187 0.72 11.32 -2.84
CA GLU A 187 1.10 11.93 -1.58
C GLU A 187 0.93 10.97 -0.40
N SER A 188 0.00 10.03 -0.49
CA SER A 188 -0.28 9.06 0.58
C SER A 188 0.93 8.19 0.91
N TYR A 189 1.86 8.02 -0.03
CA TYR A 189 3.10 7.27 0.16
C TYR A 189 4.03 7.91 1.21
N PHE A 190 3.99 9.26 1.33
CA PHE A 190 4.84 10.03 2.23
C PHE A 190 4.08 10.72 3.36
N GLN A 191 2.80 10.49 3.51
CA GLN A 191 2.02 11.09 4.60
C GLN A 191 2.49 10.55 5.96
N GLU A 192 2.68 11.46 6.90
CA GLU A 192 2.94 11.12 8.30
C GLU A 192 1.83 10.22 8.84
N GLN A 193 2.26 9.25 9.63
CA GLN A 193 1.38 8.31 10.31
C GLN A 193 0.45 9.06 11.27
N THR A 194 -0.68 9.43 10.77
CA THR A 194 -1.72 9.89 11.65
C THR A 194 -2.84 8.85 11.64
N TYR A 195 -2.70 7.66 11.90
CA TYR A 195 -3.64 6.61 12.16
C TYR A 195 -3.34 5.27 11.52
N THR A 196 -3.15 4.44 12.48
CA THR A 196 -3.43 3.01 12.50
C THR A 196 -2.63 2.19 11.50
N GLN A 197 -1.32 2.11 11.76
CA GLN A 197 -0.52 0.97 11.31
C GLN A 197 -1.25 -0.36 11.58
N GLU A 198 -2.17 -0.36 12.54
CA GLU A 198 -2.96 -1.51 12.95
C GLU A 198 -4.06 -1.88 11.94
N TYR A 199 -4.59 -0.89 11.17
CA TYR A 199 -5.69 -1.14 10.22
C TYR A 199 -5.29 -1.14 8.75
N ILE A 200 -4.08 -0.67 8.38
CA ILE A 200 -3.59 -0.71 7.00
C ILE A 200 -2.10 -1.12 6.97
N PRO A 201 -1.72 -2.28 7.50
CA PRO A 201 -0.31 -2.71 7.53
C PRO A 201 0.28 -3.01 6.15
N TYR A 202 -0.55 -3.04 5.10
CA TYR A 202 -0.17 -3.48 3.76
C TYR A 202 0.04 -2.35 2.75
N ILE A 203 -0.21 -1.10 3.18
CA ILE A 203 0.17 0.07 2.40
C ILE A 203 1.64 0.36 2.71
N HIS A 204 2.49 0.11 1.73
CA HIS A 204 3.91 0.41 1.86
C HIS A 204 4.10 1.93 1.91
N ARG A 205 4.48 2.44 3.09
CA ARG A 205 4.77 3.86 3.32
C ARG A 205 6.25 4.02 3.63
N ASN A 206 6.83 5.09 3.11
CA ASN A 206 8.20 5.45 3.44
C ASN A 206 8.22 6.72 4.28
N GLN A 207 9.08 6.79 5.29
CA GLN A 207 9.24 7.97 6.13
C GLN A 207 10.17 8.95 5.41
N LYS A 208 9.69 10.17 5.15
CA LYS A 208 10.51 11.26 4.56
C LYS A 208 11.76 11.50 5.38
N ASP A 209 11.65 11.42 6.72
CA ASP A 209 12.76 11.64 7.64
C ASP A 209 13.90 10.65 7.41
N LEU A 210 13.59 9.39 7.09
CA LEU A 210 14.61 8.38 6.79
C LEU A 210 15.40 8.73 5.52
N LEU A 211 14.71 9.31 4.51
CA LEU A 211 15.36 9.79 3.29
C LEU A 211 16.27 10.98 3.57
N TYR A 212 15.84 11.93 4.41
CA TYR A 212 16.68 13.06 4.82
C TYR A 212 17.89 12.63 5.64
N VAL A 213 17.73 11.69 6.56
CA VAL A 213 18.85 11.09 7.32
C VAL A 213 19.84 10.40 6.39
N GLY A 214 19.34 9.63 5.40
CA GLY A 214 20.17 8.98 4.39
C GLY A 214 20.94 10.00 3.54
N LEU A 215 20.26 11.04 3.05
CA LEU A 215 20.86 12.11 2.26
C LEU A 215 21.94 12.87 3.06
N PHE A 216 21.62 13.24 4.30
CA PHE A 216 22.58 13.94 5.18
C PHE A 216 23.81 13.07 5.45
N SER A 217 23.63 11.79 5.72
CA SER A 217 24.73 10.84 5.92
C SER A 217 25.62 10.71 4.69
N ALA A 218 25.02 10.67 3.50
CA ALA A 218 25.76 10.62 2.24
C ALA A 218 26.59 11.88 1.99
N ILE A 219 26.03 13.06 2.27
CA ILE A 219 26.75 14.35 2.19
C ILE A 219 27.91 14.38 3.20
N LEU A 220 27.68 13.92 4.42
CA LEU A 220 28.73 13.89 5.45
C LEU A 220 29.90 13.00 5.02
N ILE A 221 29.63 11.81 4.51
CA ILE A 221 30.65 10.89 3.99
C ILE A 221 31.42 11.53 2.85
N LEU A 222 30.76 12.21 1.92
CA LEU A 222 31.41 12.91 0.82
C LEU A 222 32.34 14.03 1.33
N VAL A 223 31.90 14.82 2.30
CA VAL A 223 32.73 15.89 2.92
C VAL A 223 33.97 15.29 3.57
N ILE A 224 33.84 14.20 4.34
CA ILE A 224 34.98 13.51 4.97
C ILE A 224 35.94 12.99 3.91
N ALA A 225 35.45 12.40 2.82
CA ALA A 225 36.28 11.92 1.72
C ALA A 225 37.05 13.07 1.04
N CYS A 226 36.38 14.21 0.82
CA CYS A 226 37.05 15.42 0.28
C CYS A 226 38.13 15.94 1.19
N PHE A 227 37.89 16.00 2.51
CA PHE A 227 38.95 16.40 3.49
C PHE A 227 40.13 15.44 3.50
N ASN A 228 39.87 14.14 3.48
CA ASN A 228 40.92 13.14 3.42
C ASN A 228 41.76 13.28 2.15
N TYR A 229 41.11 13.48 0.99
CA TYR A 229 41.81 13.71 -0.28
C TYR A 229 42.64 14.99 -0.24
N ALA A 230 42.09 16.11 0.26
CA ALA A 230 42.78 17.36 0.39
C ALA A 230 44.01 17.24 1.30
N ASN A 231 43.89 16.55 2.46
CA ASN A 231 45.03 16.32 3.37
C ASN A 231 46.14 15.50 2.73
N LEU A 232 45.79 14.43 1.99
CA LEU A 232 46.76 13.62 1.27
C LEU A 232 47.46 14.41 0.16
N SER A 233 46.69 15.20 -0.60
CA SER A 233 47.22 16.05 -1.67
C SER A 233 48.18 17.11 -1.11
N PHE A 234 47.79 17.77 -0.02
CA PHE A 234 48.62 18.77 0.64
C PHE A 234 49.91 18.16 1.18
N SER A 235 49.85 16.99 1.79
CA SER A 235 51.05 16.27 2.28
C SER A 235 52.00 15.92 1.14
N ARG A 236 51.52 15.51 -0.01
CA ARG A 236 52.34 15.23 -1.22
C ARG A 236 53.01 16.50 -1.75
N ILE A 237 52.29 17.61 -1.82
CA ILE A 237 52.81 18.89 -2.27
C ILE A 237 53.94 19.35 -1.35
N LEU A 238 53.79 19.27 -0.02
CA LEU A 238 54.83 19.62 0.95
C LEU A 238 56.08 18.76 0.80
N GLN A 239 55.93 17.47 0.55
CA GLN A 239 57.06 16.57 0.30
C GLN A 239 57.82 16.95 -0.99
N GLN A 240 57.11 17.29 -2.08
CA GLN A 240 57.73 17.74 -3.31
C GLN A 240 58.47 19.06 -3.15
N VAL A 241 57.85 20.03 -2.48
CA VAL A 241 58.51 21.32 -2.17
C VAL A 241 59.76 21.10 -1.36
N ARG A 242 59.75 20.25 -0.34
CA ARG A 242 60.92 19.93 0.48
C ARG A 242 62.03 19.28 -0.35
N MET A 243 61.70 18.38 -1.27
CA MET A 243 62.67 17.73 -2.16
C MET A 243 63.33 18.74 -3.11
N ILE A 244 62.56 19.67 -3.69
CA ILE A 244 63.08 20.73 -4.56
C ILE A 244 64.06 21.66 -3.78
N TYR A 245 63.68 22.04 -2.57
CA TYR A 245 64.56 22.85 -1.74
C TYR A 245 65.88 22.13 -1.40
N THR A 246 65.85 20.84 -1.10
CA THR A 246 67.07 20.05 -0.80
C THR A 246 67.98 19.95 -2.00
N GLN A 247 67.38 19.72 -3.20
CA GLN A 247 68.17 19.69 -4.45
C GLN A 247 68.82 21.03 -4.80
N LYS A 248 68.14 22.15 -4.51
CA LYS A 248 68.68 23.49 -4.78
C LYS A 248 69.75 23.91 -3.83
N VAL A 249 69.85 23.34 -2.63
CA VAL A 249 70.92 23.61 -1.62
C VAL A 249 72.13 22.73 -1.84
N MET A 250 71.99 21.58 -2.44
CA MET A 250 73.08 20.63 -2.64
C MET A 250 73.75 20.72 -4.02
N GLY A 251 73.39 21.64 -4.90
CA GLY A 251 74.00 21.89 -6.17
C GLY A 251 73.16 21.76 -7.37
#